data_e0a34d47bb4bb0448964c53c0c70c67e
#
_entry.id   e0a34d47bb4bb0448964c53c0c70c67e
#
_cell.length_a   1.000
_cell.length_b   1.000
_cell.length_c   1.000
_cell.angle_alpha   90.00
_cell.angle_beta   90.00
_cell.angle_gamma   90.00
#
_symmetry.space_group_name_H-M   'P 1'
#
loop_
_entity.id
_entity.type
_entity.pdbx_description
1 polymer ?
#
loop_
_entity_poly.entity_id
_entity_poly.type
_entity_poly.pdbx_seq_one_letter_code
_entity_poly.pdbx_strand_id
1 'polypeptide(L)'
;MAASINAKLVEVPVGFKWFVDPLFKGEVAFGGEESSGMSFLRKDGRVWTTDKDGLIPDLLAAEITAKTGKNPAQLHQEQVERFGESWYKRVDNPDHPRAEAEVRQAHR
;
A
#
# COMPACT_ATOMS: atom_id res chain seq x y z
N MET A 1 3.25 2.96 -13.66
CA MET A 1 4.39 2.68 -12.75
C MET A 1 4.70 1.20 -12.65
N ALA A 2 3.78 0.35 -12.22
CA ALA A 2 4.03 -1.09 -12.11
C ALA A 2 4.48 -1.74 -13.42
N ALA A 3 3.86 -1.40 -14.54
CA ALA A 3 4.23 -1.93 -15.86
C ALA A 3 5.67 -1.57 -16.26
N SER A 4 6.20 -0.41 -15.85
CA SER A 4 7.55 0.02 -16.20
C SER A 4 8.65 -0.81 -15.54
N ILE A 5 8.34 -1.51 -14.46
CA ILE A 5 9.26 -2.43 -13.76
C ILE A 5 8.83 -3.89 -13.92
N ASN A 6 7.91 -4.15 -14.85
CA ASN A 6 7.36 -5.49 -15.13
C ASN A 6 6.78 -6.16 -13.89
N ALA A 7 6.11 -5.39 -13.03
CA ALA A 7 5.45 -5.86 -11.83
C ALA A 7 3.95 -5.99 -12.06
N LYS A 8 3.35 -6.99 -11.44
CA LYS A 8 1.90 -7.19 -11.45
C LYS A 8 1.24 -6.25 -10.45
N LEU A 9 0.27 -5.48 -10.91
CA LEU A 9 -0.57 -4.65 -10.06
C LEU A 9 -1.86 -5.38 -9.73
N VAL A 10 -2.16 -5.48 -8.43
CA VAL A 10 -3.42 -6.04 -7.93
C VAL A 10 -4.13 -4.98 -7.08
N GLU A 11 -5.29 -4.55 -7.54
CA GLU A 11 -6.13 -3.62 -6.78
C GLU A 11 -7.22 -4.40 -6.06
N VAL A 12 -7.46 -4.06 -4.80
CA VAL A 12 -8.40 -4.75 -3.93
C VAL A 12 -9.34 -3.75 -3.25
N PRO A 13 -10.52 -4.20 -2.77
CA PRO A 13 -11.38 -3.35 -1.95
C PRO A 13 -10.69 -2.89 -0.68
N VAL A 14 -11.22 -1.85 -0.03
CA VAL A 14 -10.70 -1.37 1.25
C VAL A 14 -10.72 -2.47 2.30
N GLY A 15 -9.58 -2.65 2.96
CA GLY A 15 -9.40 -3.65 4.00
C GLY A 15 -8.15 -4.50 3.76
N PHE A 16 -7.24 -4.54 4.73
CA PHE A 16 -5.98 -5.26 4.58
C PHE A 16 -6.16 -6.78 4.42
N LYS A 17 -7.30 -7.31 4.85
CA LYS A 17 -7.66 -8.72 4.69
C LYS A 17 -7.58 -9.24 3.25
N TRP A 18 -7.78 -8.37 2.27
CA TRP A 18 -7.73 -8.73 0.86
C TRP A 18 -6.30 -9.02 0.36
N PHE A 19 -5.29 -8.58 1.11
CA PHE A 19 -3.88 -8.84 0.80
C PHE A 19 -3.35 -10.14 1.40
N VAL A 20 -4.10 -10.79 2.30
CA VAL A 20 -3.64 -11.99 3.01
C VAL A 20 -3.23 -13.10 2.04
N ASP A 21 -4.12 -13.50 1.15
CA ASP A 21 -3.83 -14.57 0.18
C ASP A 21 -2.70 -14.23 -0.78
N PRO A 22 -2.69 -13.07 -1.47
CA PRO A 22 -1.59 -12.72 -2.35
C PRO A 22 -0.24 -12.63 -1.66
N LEU A 23 -0.18 -12.10 -0.44
CA LEU A 23 1.05 -12.02 0.35
C LEU A 23 1.50 -13.40 0.81
N PHE A 24 0.59 -14.20 1.36
CA PHE A 24 0.91 -15.54 1.88
C PHE A 24 1.43 -16.46 0.78
N LYS A 25 0.85 -16.39 -0.40
CA LYS A 25 1.28 -17.17 -1.56
C LYS A 25 2.51 -16.61 -2.26
N GLY A 26 2.98 -15.43 -1.87
CA GLY A 26 4.12 -14.77 -2.52
C GLY A 26 3.81 -14.25 -3.92
N GLU A 27 2.55 -14.08 -4.26
CA GLU A 27 2.13 -13.54 -5.57
C GLU A 27 2.44 -12.05 -5.71
N VAL A 28 2.44 -11.31 -4.58
CA VAL A 28 2.80 -9.90 -4.53
C VAL A 28 3.93 -9.69 -3.53
N ALA A 29 4.84 -8.78 -3.84
CA ALA A 29 5.97 -8.44 -2.97
C ALA A 29 5.60 -7.41 -1.89
N PHE A 30 4.53 -6.67 -2.10
CA PHE A 30 4.13 -5.54 -1.28
C PHE A 30 2.62 -5.38 -1.30
N GLY A 31 2.04 -5.14 -0.15
CA GLY A 31 0.65 -4.70 0.00
C GLY A 31 0.60 -3.42 0.83
N GLY A 32 -0.15 -2.43 0.36
CA GLY A 32 -0.25 -1.14 1.05
C GLY A 32 -1.64 -0.52 0.93
N GLU A 33 -1.99 0.25 1.95
CA GLU A 33 -3.22 1.02 2.01
C GLU A 33 -2.93 2.52 2.03
N GLU A 34 -3.92 3.33 1.72
CA GLU A 34 -3.83 4.80 1.81
C GLU A 34 -3.58 5.29 3.23
N SER A 35 -3.92 4.48 4.23
CA SER A 35 -3.65 4.76 5.65
C SER A 35 -2.20 4.52 6.04
N SER A 36 -1.32 4.18 5.10
CA SER A 36 0.07 3.80 5.31
C SER A 36 0.26 2.44 6.00
N GLY A 37 -0.78 1.62 6.06
CA GLY A 37 -0.65 0.23 6.47
C GLY A 37 0.03 -0.58 5.37
N MET A 38 1.12 -1.27 5.69
CA MET A 38 1.96 -1.94 4.69
C MET A 38 2.49 -3.28 5.18
N SER A 39 2.70 -4.20 4.25
CA SER A 39 3.45 -5.43 4.48
C SER A 39 4.24 -5.82 3.25
N PHE A 40 5.31 -6.57 3.44
CA PHE A 40 6.27 -6.95 2.42
C PHE A 40 6.62 -8.42 2.48
N LEU A 41 7.19 -8.94 1.38
CA LEU A 41 7.90 -10.22 1.42
C LEU A 41 9.30 -10.02 2.01
N ARG A 42 9.82 -11.09 2.64
CA ARG A 42 11.22 -11.20 3.04
C ARG A 42 12.08 -11.44 1.80
N LYS A 43 13.40 -11.35 1.97
CA LYS A 43 14.36 -11.63 0.88
C LYS A 43 14.27 -13.06 0.35
N ASP A 44 13.80 -14.01 1.16
CA ASP A 44 13.59 -15.40 0.76
C ASP A 44 12.27 -15.66 0.00
N GLY A 45 11.48 -14.61 -0.24
CA GLY A 45 10.20 -14.70 -0.93
C GLY A 45 9.01 -15.06 -0.05
N ARG A 46 9.22 -15.32 1.23
CA ARG A 46 8.14 -15.57 2.18
C ARG A 46 7.58 -14.25 2.73
N VAL A 47 6.29 -14.24 3.03
CA VAL A 47 5.68 -13.06 3.64
C VAL A 47 6.24 -12.80 5.05
N TRP A 48 6.48 -11.52 5.35
CA TRP A 48 6.83 -11.10 6.71
C TRP A 48 5.64 -11.26 7.65
N THR A 49 4.53 -10.67 7.27
CA THR A 49 3.25 -10.81 7.98
C THR A 49 2.11 -10.63 6.99
N THR A 50 0.98 -11.27 7.24
CA THR A 50 -0.23 -11.11 6.43
C THR A 50 -1.09 -9.95 6.90
N ASP A 51 -0.68 -9.26 7.94
CA ASP A 51 -1.27 -8.00 8.40
C ASP A 51 -0.28 -6.86 8.25
N LYS A 52 -0.77 -5.65 8.37
CA LYS A 52 0.06 -4.45 8.26
C LYS A 52 1.00 -4.30 9.44
N ASP A 53 2.18 -3.76 9.17
CA ASP A 53 3.21 -3.48 10.17
C ASP A 53 3.82 -2.10 9.89
N GLY A 54 3.59 -1.15 10.80
CA GLY A 54 4.08 0.21 10.66
C GLY A 54 5.58 0.38 10.95
N LEU A 55 6.19 -0.55 11.67
CA LEU A 55 7.61 -0.48 12.03
C LEU A 55 8.51 -0.78 10.83
N ILE A 56 8.13 -1.74 10.02
CA ILE A 56 8.91 -2.14 8.83
C ILE A 56 9.01 -1.02 7.79
N PRO A 57 7.93 -0.31 7.42
CA PRO A 57 8.06 0.85 6.53
C PRO A 57 8.96 1.94 7.07
N ASP A 58 8.94 2.21 8.38
CA ASP A 58 9.80 3.20 9.01
C ASP A 58 11.28 2.80 8.89
N LEU A 59 11.61 1.55 9.18
CA LEU A 59 12.96 1.02 9.03
C LEU A 59 13.41 1.04 7.57
N LEU A 60 12.53 0.67 6.65
CA LEU A 60 12.83 0.69 5.22
C LEU A 60 13.08 2.13 4.72
N ALA A 61 12.30 3.10 5.17
CA ALA A 61 12.50 4.51 4.82
C ALA A 61 13.88 5.00 5.31
N ALA A 62 14.26 4.63 6.52
CA ALA A 62 15.58 4.95 7.07
C ALA A 62 16.71 4.30 6.26
N GLU A 63 16.56 3.03 5.89
CA GLU A 63 17.54 2.31 5.06
C GLU A 63 17.69 2.95 3.69
N ILE A 64 16.60 3.27 3.03
CA ILE A 64 16.62 3.92 1.71
C ILE A 64 17.31 5.29 1.80
N THR A 65 17.01 6.07 2.82
CA THR A 65 17.63 7.37 3.05
C THR A 65 19.15 7.22 3.28
N ALA A 66 19.58 6.24 4.06
CA ALA A 66 20.98 5.97 4.32
C ALA A 66 21.74 5.51 3.06
N LYS A 67 21.13 4.64 2.26
CA LYS A 67 21.76 4.11 1.05
C LYS A 67 21.81 5.09 -0.11
N THR A 68 20.75 5.87 -0.29
CA THR A 68 20.63 6.79 -1.44
C THR A 68 21.12 8.20 -1.14
N GLY A 69 21.23 8.58 0.12
CA GLY A 69 21.49 9.96 0.54
C GLY A 69 20.33 10.90 0.29
N LYS A 70 19.15 10.38 -0.04
CA LYS A 70 17.94 11.15 -0.38
C LYS A 70 16.84 10.83 0.60
N ASN A 71 16.14 11.85 1.07
CA ASN A 71 14.96 11.65 1.93
C ASN A 71 13.71 11.23 1.12
N PRO A 72 12.64 10.76 1.77
CA PRO A 72 11.43 10.34 1.07
C PRO A 72 10.81 11.40 0.16
N ALA A 73 10.87 12.67 0.52
CA ALA A 73 10.34 13.75 -0.30
C ALA A 73 11.11 13.92 -1.61
N GLN A 74 12.44 13.80 -1.57
CA GLN A 74 13.29 13.84 -2.75
C GLN A 74 13.03 12.66 -3.68
N LEU A 75 12.86 11.46 -3.12
CA LEU A 75 12.54 10.26 -3.87
C LEU A 75 11.16 10.37 -4.51
N HIS A 76 10.18 10.91 -3.80
CA HIS A 76 8.86 11.17 -4.35
C HIS A 76 8.92 12.15 -5.53
N GLN A 77 9.72 13.20 -5.42
CA GLN A 77 9.89 14.16 -6.50
C GLN A 77 10.48 13.50 -7.76
N GLU A 78 11.41 12.58 -7.60
CA GLU A 78 11.95 11.80 -8.74
C GLU A 78 10.87 10.96 -9.41
N GLN A 79 9.95 10.37 -8.62
CA GLN A 79 8.80 9.63 -9.16
C GLN A 79 7.85 10.55 -9.92
N VAL A 80 7.60 11.74 -9.41
CA VAL A 80 6.77 12.76 -10.08
C VAL A 80 7.38 13.15 -11.44
N GLU A 81 8.69 13.36 -11.50
CA GLU A 81 9.39 13.68 -12.75
C GLU A 81 9.28 12.56 -13.79
N ARG A 82 9.30 11.29 -13.33
CA ARG A 82 9.25 10.13 -14.21
C ARG A 82 7.85 9.75 -14.65
N PHE A 83 6.87 9.83 -13.76
CA PHE A 83 5.51 9.28 -13.96
C PHE A 83 4.42 10.35 -13.98
N GLY A 84 4.75 11.59 -13.68
CA GLY A 84 3.77 12.65 -13.53
C GLY A 84 3.24 12.77 -12.10
N GLU A 85 2.62 13.89 -11.82
CA GLU A 85 2.10 14.22 -10.51
C GLU A 85 0.77 13.48 -10.28
N SER A 86 0.60 12.95 -9.07
CA SER A 86 -0.64 12.35 -8.63
C SER A 86 -1.23 13.16 -7.47
N TRP A 87 -2.56 13.23 -7.42
CA TRP A 87 -3.28 13.97 -6.41
C TRP A 87 -4.11 13.02 -5.57
N TYR A 88 -4.04 13.21 -4.26
CA TYR A 88 -4.84 12.45 -3.32
C TYR A 88 -5.61 13.40 -2.41
N LYS A 89 -6.88 13.12 -2.23
CA LYS A 89 -7.73 13.85 -1.28
C LYS A 89 -8.69 12.87 -0.62
N ARG A 90 -8.71 12.90 0.70
CA ARG A 90 -9.70 12.17 1.48
C ARG A 90 -10.88 13.08 1.79
N VAL A 91 -12.07 12.60 1.53
CA VAL A 91 -13.32 13.29 1.85
C VAL A 91 -14.11 12.39 2.78
N ASP A 92 -14.29 12.84 4.02
CA ASP A 92 -15.08 12.13 5.01
C ASP A 92 -16.43 12.83 5.15
N ASN A 93 -17.49 12.13 4.82
CA ASN A 93 -18.86 12.61 5.03
C ASN A 93 -19.49 11.85 6.19
N PRO A 94 -20.22 12.53 7.11
CA PRO A 94 -20.93 11.81 8.15
C PRO A 94 -22.01 10.94 7.52
N ASP A 95 -21.95 9.63 7.78
CA ASP A 95 -22.91 8.69 7.26
C ASP A 95 -24.25 8.80 7.99
N HIS A 96 -25.31 8.75 7.21
CA HIS A 96 -26.64 8.62 7.78
C HIS A 96 -26.87 7.14 8.16
N PRO A 97 -27.50 6.82 9.33
CA PRO A 97 -27.69 5.43 9.76
C PRO A 97 -28.33 4.52 8.72
N ARG A 98 -29.20 5.07 7.88
CA ARG A 98 -29.85 4.34 6.79
C ARG A 98 -28.85 3.99 5.67
N ALA A 99 -27.95 4.90 5.33
CA ALA A 99 -26.92 4.67 4.32
C ALA A 99 -25.94 3.57 4.76
N GLU A 100 -25.54 3.55 6.02
CA GLU A 100 -24.70 2.49 6.57
C GLU A 100 -25.37 1.10 6.47
N ALA A 101 -26.64 1.03 6.77
CA ALA A 101 -27.40 -0.21 6.66
C ALA A 101 -27.47 -0.72 5.21
N GLU A 102 -27.68 0.17 4.25
CA GLU A 102 -27.69 -0.15 2.81
C GLU A 102 -26.33 -0.66 2.33
N VAL A 103 -25.25 -0.02 2.74
CA VAL A 103 -23.88 -0.44 2.40
C VAL A 103 -23.58 -1.82 2.98
N ARG A 104 -23.95 -2.09 4.21
CA ARG A 104 -23.75 -3.39 4.83
C ARG A 104 -24.52 -4.49 4.11
N GLN A 105 -25.73 -4.22 3.67
CA GLN A 105 -26.53 -5.19 2.89
C GLN A 105 -25.90 -5.46 1.53
N ALA A 106 -25.35 -4.45 0.86
CA ALA A 106 -24.71 -4.60 -0.45
C ALA A 106 -23.43 -5.44 -0.41
N HIS A 107 -22.78 -5.57 0.75
CA HIS A 107 -21.53 -6.32 0.93
C HIS A 107 -21.71 -7.70 1.57
N ARG A 108 -22.92 -8.18 1.73
CA ARG A 108 -23.22 -9.51 2.24
C ARG A 108 -23.32 -10.58 1.15
#